data_06a3f292a03801027ae35a1632a5e272
#
_entry.id   06a3f292a03801027ae35a1632a5e272
#
_cell.length_a   1.000
_cell.length_b   1.000
_cell.length_c   1.000
_cell.angle_alpha   90.00
_cell.angle_beta   90.00
_cell.angle_gamma   90.00
#
_symmetry.space_group_name_H-M   'P 1'
#
loop_
_entity.id
_entity.type
_entity.pdbx_description
1 polymer ?
#
loop_
_entity_poly.entity_id
_entity_poly.type
_entity_poly.pdbx_seq_one_letter_code
_entity_poly.pdbx_strand_id
1 'polypeptide(L)'
;MDKVVKSYEKFEKGNSYLFYQTSDGTKNYIKEIDGIPHEPYEYAQIDVPNETIGSVIELLGARGGIMENMESSYTQTRLIYTIPSRGLIGLTTDFMTASKGYGSLSHYFLEYRPLENIAFGERKLGVLIATESGKATAYALGQLEDRGIMFIEPGCEVYEGMIVGECNRDNDLAINIVKGKELTNTRAAFSDKTVVLKSP
;
A
#
# COMPACT_ATOMS: atom_id res chain seq x y z
N MET A 1 4.30 -6.41 -7.93
CA MET A 1 4.14 -5.51 -6.77
C MET A 1 2.65 -5.43 -6.48
N ASP A 2 2.20 -6.07 -5.41
CA ASP A 2 0.77 -6.03 -5.03
C ASP A 2 0.50 -4.72 -4.30
N LYS A 3 0.24 -3.67 -5.10
CA LYS A 3 -0.20 -2.38 -4.56
C LYS A 3 -1.72 -2.41 -4.42
N VAL A 4 -2.24 -1.92 -3.31
CA VAL A 4 -3.67 -1.60 -3.21
C VAL A 4 -3.95 -0.50 -4.22
N VAL A 5 -4.68 -0.84 -5.28
CA VAL A 5 -5.01 0.08 -6.37
C VAL A 5 -6.25 0.89 -6.05
N LYS A 6 -7.16 0.33 -5.26
CA LYS A 6 -8.39 0.98 -4.79
C LYS A 6 -8.79 0.45 -3.44
N SER A 7 -9.11 1.37 -2.53
CA SER A 7 -9.94 1.09 -1.36
C SER A 7 -11.22 1.91 -1.49
N TYR A 8 -12.36 1.32 -1.23
CA TYR A 8 -13.64 2.02 -1.19
C TYR A 8 -14.58 1.36 -0.21
N GLU A 9 -15.36 2.17 0.45
CA GLU A 9 -16.42 1.72 1.33
C GLU A 9 -17.71 1.60 0.50
N LYS A 10 -18.33 0.43 0.54
CA LYS A 10 -19.60 0.18 -0.11
C LYS A 10 -20.64 -0.12 0.95
N PHE A 11 -21.75 0.61 0.93
CA PHE A 11 -22.87 0.40 1.81
C PHE A 11 -23.92 -0.45 1.08
N GLU A 12 -24.11 -1.68 1.52
CA GLU A 12 -25.17 -2.55 0.98
C GLU A 12 -26.00 -3.13 2.12
N LYS A 13 -27.33 -3.00 2.04
CA LYS A 13 -28.32 -3.58 2.96
C LYS A 13 -28.04 -3.27 4.45
N GLY A 14 -27.58 -2.04 4.75
CA GLY A 14 -27.32 -1.60 6.12
C GLY A 14 -25.95 -1.98 6.67
N ASN A 15 -25.09 -2.63 5.89
CA ASN A 15 -23.74 -2.99 6.29
C ASN A 15 -22.70 -2.21 5.51
N SER A 16 -21.64 -1.78 6.19
CA SER A 16 -20.48 -1.13 5.60
C SER A 16 -19.42 -2.18 5.25
N TYR A 17 -19.00 -2.21 4.00
CA TYR A 17 -17.95 -3.10 3.54
C TYR A 17 -16.75 -2.28 3.10
N LEU A 18 -15.60 -2.51 3.72
CA LEU A 18 -14.34 -1.97 3.24
C LEU A 18 -13.75 -2.92 2.19
N PHE A 19 -13.73 -2.45 0.95
CA PHE A 19 -13.11 -3.17 -0.15
C PHE A 19 -11.71 -2.62 -0.40
N TYR A 20 -10.76 -3.51 -0.66
CA TYR A 20 -9.49 -3.14 -1.27
C TYR A 20 -9.22 -4.06 -2.45
N GLN A 21 -8.74 -3.47 -3.52
CA GLN A 21 -8.37 -4.17 -4.73
C GLN A 21 -6.85 -4.10 -4.88
N THR A 22 -6.23 -5.26 -5.02
CA THR A 22 -4.80 -5.39 -5.32
C THR A 22 -4.52 -5.22 -6.81
N SER A 23 -3.28 -5.03 -7.18
CA SER A 23 -2.85 -4.81 -8.58
C SER A 23 -3.16 -5.99 -9.52
N ASP A 24 -3.31 -7.19 -8.99
CA ASP A 24 -3.73 -8.39 -9.72
C ASP A 24 -5.25 -8.48 -9.95
N GLY A 25 -6.02 -7.51 -9.43
CA GLY A 25 -7.46 -7.46 -9.54
C GLY A 25 -8.21 -8.24 -8.46
N THR A 26 -7.51 -8.86 -7.51
CA THR A 26 -8.12 -9.57 -6.38
C THR A 26 -8.86 -8.57 -5.49
N LYS A 27 -10.12 -8.87 -5.19
CA LYS A 27 -10.97 -8.04 -4.32
C LYS A 27 -11.12 -8.75 -2.99
N ASN A 28 -10.53 -8.18 -1.97
CA ASN A 28 -10.71 -8.63 -0.59
C ASN A 28 -11.63 -7.66 0.15
N TYR A 29 -12.43 -8.14 1.06
CA TYR A 29 -13.36 -7.31 1.82
C TYR A 29 -13.58 -7.87 3.23
N ILE A 30 -13.86 -6.96 4.15
CA ILE A 30 -14.35 -7.31 5.48
C ILE A 30 -15.83 -7.66 5.35
N LYS A 31 -16.20 -8.84 5.82
CA LYS A 31 -17.56 -9.35 5.78
C LYS A 31 -18.13 -9.41 7.18
N GLU A 32 -19.34 -8.93 7.38
CA GLU A 32 -20.05 -9.11 8.63
C GLU A 32 -20.76 -10.49 8.64
N ILE A 33 -20.48 -11.30 9.65
CA ILE A 33 -21.11 -12.59 9.88
C ILE A 33 -21.64 -12.55 11.32
N ASP A 34 -22.96 -12.72 11.48
CA ASP A 34 -23.65 -12.67 12.77
C ASP A 34 -23.33 -11.41 13.64
N GLY A 35 -23.22 -10.26 12.97
CA GLY A 35 -22.90 -8.99 13.62
C GLY A 35 -21.42 -8.81 14.01
N ILE A 36 -20.55 -9.73 13.62
CA ILE A 36 -19.11 -9.68 13.88
C ILE A 36 -18.36 -9.45 12.57
N PRO A 37 -17.48 -8.44 12.49
CA PRO A 37 -16.66 -8.23 11.31
C PRO A 37 -15.65 -9.38 11.14
N HIS A 38 -15.56 -9.94 9.93
CA HIS A 38 -14.63 -10.99 9.56
C HIS A 38 -13.73 -10.50 8.43
N GLU A 39 -12.47 -10.86 8.49
CA GLU A 39 -11.48 -10.58 7.44
C GLU A 39 -11.03 -11.86 6.74
N PRO A 40 -10.62 -11.77 5.45
CA PRO A 40 -10.11 -12.91 4.72
C PRO A 40 -8.74 -13.33 5.23
N TYR A 41 -8.56 -14.62 5.42
CA TYR A 41 -7.28 -15.25 5.73
C TYR A 41 -6.82 -16.09 4.55
N GLU A 42 -5.52 -16.10 4.35
CA GLU A 42 -4.87 -16.84 3.29
C GLU A 42 -3.93 -17.91 3.84
N TYR A 43 -3.90 -19.01 3.16
CA TYR A 43 -2.87 -20.03 3.32
C TYR A 43 -1.65 -19.58 2.53
N ALA A 44 -0.50 -19.49 3.18
CA ALA A 44 0.75 -19.08 2.56
C ALA A 44 1.80 -20.18 2.72
N GLN A 45 2.41 -20.57 1.61
CA GLN A 45 3.55 -21.46 1.57
C GLN A 45 4.79 -20.66 1.21
N ILE A 46 5.80 -20.76 2.04
CA ILE A 46 7.03 -20.00 1.95
C ILE A 46 8.21 -20.96 1.94
N ASP A 47 9.02 -20.91 0.89
CA ASP A 47 10.26 -21.67 0.82
C ASP A 47 11.45 -20.69 0.93
N VAL A 48 12.33 -20.90 1.91
CA VAL A 48 13.46 -19.98 2.19
C VAL A 48 14.73 -20.77 2.51
N PRO A 49 15.93 -20.18 2.23
CA PRO A 49 17.19 -20.73 2.70
C PRO A 49 17.23 -20.82 4.22
N ASN A 50 17.85 -21.88 4.76
CA ASN A 50 17.91 -22.11 6.21
C ASN A 50 18.51 -20.93 6.99
N GLU A 51 19.42 -20.18 6.39
CA GLU A 51 20.05 -19.01 7.01
C GLU A 51 19.11 -17.80 7.20
N THR A 52 17.98 -17.76 6.48
CA THR A 52 17.03 -16.63 6.51
C THR A 52 15.73 -16.92 7.25
N ILE A 53 15.60 -18.13 7.81
CA ILE A 53 14.36 -18.55 8.49
C ILE A 53 13.95 -17.57 9.59
N GLY A 54 14.89 -17.16 10.45
CA GLY A 54 14.59 -16.29 11.59
C GLY A 54 14.00 -14.95 11.17
N SER A 55 14.62 -14.28 10.21
CA SER A 55 14.13 -12.98 9.70
C SER A 55 12.77 -13.08 9.02
N VAL A 56 12.50 -14.21 8.35
CA VAL A 56 11.21 -14.43 7.68
C VAL A 56 10.11 -14.75 8.70
N ILE A 57 10.40 -15.56 9.72
CA ILE A 57 9.45 -15.83 10.83
C ILE A 57 9.08 -14.55 11.55
N GLU A 58 10.06 -13.71 11.89
CA GLU A 58 9.83 -12.42 12.53
C GLU A 58 8.97 -11.49 11.66
N LEU A 59 9.28 -11.39 10.36
CA LEU A 59 8.52 -10.59 9.41
C LEU A 59 7.06 -11.04 9.31
N LEU A 60 6.82 -12.34 9.17
CA LEU A 60 5.45 -12.88 9.03
C LEU A 60 4.68 -12.78 10.33
N GLY A 61 5.33 -13.01 11.48
CA GLY A 61 4.72 -12.82 12.81
C GLY A 61 4.28 -11.38 13.05
N ALA A 62 5.13 -10.40 12.71
CA ALA A 62 4.78 -8.98 12.79
C ALA A 62 3.61 -8.58 11.88
N ARG A 63 3.27 -9.41 10.89
CA ARG A 63 2.15 -9.22 9.97
C ARG A 63 0.95 -10.11 10.28
N GLY A 64 0.86 -10.61 11.50
CA GLY A 64 -0.26 -11.43 11.98
C GLY A 64 -0.29 -12.85 11.41
N GLY A 65 0.82 -13.32 10.84
CA GLY A 65 0.94 -14.68 10.37
C GLY A 65 1.04 -15.69 11.52
N ILE A 66 0.26 -16.75 11.43
CA ILE A 66 0.27 -17.88 12.36
C ILE A 66 0.97 -19.05 11.65
N MET A 67 2.07 -19.52 12.21
CA MET A 67 2.80 -20.64 11.64
C MET A 67 2.07 -21.96 11.95
N GLU A 68 1.68 -22.67 10.92
CA GLU A 68 0.97 -23.96 11.03
C GLU A 68 1.96 -25.13 10.98
N ASN A 69 2.98 -25.04 10.13
CA ASN A 69 3.95 -26.11 9.95
C ASN A 69 5.31 -25.56 9.49
N MET A 70 6.37 -26.32 9.77
CA MET A 70 7.73 -26.06 9.30
C MET A 70 8.40 -27.36 8.92
N GLU A 71 8.83 -27.46 7.67
CA GLU A 71 9.54 -28.64 7.13
C GLU A 71 10.94 -28.22 6.65
N SER A 72 11.96 -28.66 7.37
CA SER A 72 13.33 -28.34 7.03
C SER A 72 13.96 -29.44 6.16
N SER A 73 14.58 -28.99 5.07
CA SER A 73 15.45 -29.79 4.23
C SER A 73 16.92 -29.40 4.44
N TYR A 74 17.83 -30.02 3.72
CA TYR A 74 19.28 -29.77 3.90
C TYR A 74 19.66 -28.31 3.56
N THR A 75 19.04 -27.68 2.58
CA THR A 75 19.38 -26.34 2.09
C THR A 75 18.26 -25.31 2.29
N GLN A 76 17.03 -25.75 2.36
CA GLN A 76 15.85 -24.90 2.40
C GLN A 76 14.86 -25.38 3.46
N THR A 77 14.08 -24.48 3.96
CA THR A 77 12.96 -24.75 4.86
C THR A 77 11.67 -24.24 4.25
N ARG A 78 10.66 -25.10 4.28
CA ARG A 78 9.29 -24.77 3.94
C ARG A 78 8.54 -24.36 5.19
N LEU A 79 7.94 -23.19 5.16
CA LEU A 79 7.09 -22.64 6.21
C LEU A 79 5.66 -22.59 5.68
N ILE A 80 4.73 -23.05 6.47
CA ILE A 80 3.30 -22.97 6.19
C ILE A 80 2.67 -22.01 7.18
N TYR A 81 1.98 -21.00 6.67
CA TYR A 81 1.34 -19.97 7.45
C TYR A 81 -0.13 -19.80 7.10
N THR A 82 -0.91 -19.41 8.08
CA THR A 82 -2.20 -18.77 7.89
C THR A 82 -2.04 -17.29 8.24
N ILE A 83 -2.35 -16.40 7.30
CA ILE A 83 -2.09 -14.97 7.43
C ILE A 83 -3.30 -14.17 6.94
N PRO A 84 -3.71 -13.09 7.62
CA PRO A 84 -4.76 -12.22 7.09
C PRO A 84 -4.31 -11.56 5.79
N SER A 85 -5.20 -11.50 4.79
CA SER A 85 -4.88 -10.94 3.46
C SER A 85 -4.28 -9.54 3.53
N ARG A 86 -4.70 -8.71 4.50
CA ARG A 86 -4.12 -7.38 4.72
C ARG A 86 -2.65 -7.44 5.16
N GLY A 87 -2.22 -8.51 5.84
CA GLY A 87 -0.82 -8.75 6.22
C GLY A 87 0.10 -9.02 5.03
N LEU A 88 -0.45 -9.47 3.90
CA LEU A 88 0.29 -9.70 2.65
C LEU A 88 0.50 -8.41 1.84
N ILE A 89 -0.27 -7.34 2.13
CA ILE A 89 -0.15 -6.08 1.41
C ILE A 89 1.24 -5.49 1.62
N GLY A 90 1.98 -5.26 0.53
CA GLY A 90 3.35 -4.74 0.57
C GLY A 90 4.40 -5.69 1.15
N LEU A 91 4.03 -6.94 1.48
CA LEU A 91 4.96 -7.92 2.02
C LEU A 91 6.09 -8.29 1.07
N THR A 92 5.84 -8.31 -0.23
CA THR A 92 6.79 -8.83 -1.24
C THR A 92 8.17 -8.18 -1.15
N THR A 93 8.24 -6.85 -1.00
CA THR A 93 9.51 -6.13 -0.91
C THR A 93 10.28 -6.48 0.37
N ASP A 94 9.58 -6.49 1.51
CA ASP A 94 10.18 -6.81 2.80
C ASP A 94 10.62 -8.28 2.83
N PHE A 95 9.82 -9.17 2.26
CA PHE A 95 10.11 -10.60 2.13
C PHE A 95 11.35 -10.85 1.27
N MET A 96 11.47 -10.19 0.12
CA MET A 96 12.65 -10.32 -0.73
C MET A 96 13.91 -9.84 0.00
N THR A 97 13.80 -8.79 0.81
CA THR A 97 14.92 -8.33 1.64
C THR A 97 15.25 -9.33 2.74
N ALA A 98 14.24 -9.82 3.48
CA ALA A 98 14.42 -10.77 4.58
C ALA A 98 14.97 -12.12 4.11
N SER A 99 14.57 -12.58 2.91
CA SER A 99 15.03 -13.83 2.30
C SER A 99 16.29 -13.67 1.43
N LYS A 100 16.93 -12.48 1.43
CA LYS A 100 18.07 -12.13 0.57
C LYS A 100 17.83 -12.39 -0.92
N GLY A 101 16.57 -12.30 -1.37
CA GLY A 101 16.18 -12.55 -2.75
C GLY A 101 16.00 -14.02 -3.15
N TYR A 102 16.24 -14.97 -2.24
CA TYR A 102 16.18 -16.41 -2.54
C TYR A 102 14.90 -17.09 -2.07
N GLY A 103 14.01 -16.36 -1.40
CA GLY A 103 12.74 -16.92 -0.95
C GLY A 103 11.68 -16.96 -2.04
N SER A 104 10.77 -17.93 -1.95
CA SER A 104 9.52 -17.94 -2.71
C SER A 104 8.33 -17.91 -1.77
N LEU A 105 7.30 -17.16 -2.17
CA LEU A 105 6.05 -17.01 -1.44
C LEU A 105 4.90 -17.27 -2.40
N SER A 106 4.06 -18.23 -2.08
CA SER A 106 2.78 -18.49 -2.76
C SER A 106 1.66 -18.52 -1.74
N HIS A 107 0.51 -17.94 -2.09
CA HIS A 107 -0.63 -17.84 -1.19
C HIS A 107 -1.95 -17.97 -1.95
N TYR A 108 -2.99 -18.42 -1.25
CA TYR A 108 -4.34 -18.49 -1.76
C TYR A 108 -5.35 -18.31 -0.65
N PHE A 109 -6.56 -17.84 -1.00
CA PHE A 109 -7.66 -17.64 -0.04
C PHE A 109 -7.99 -18.96 0.68
N LEU A 110 -8.09 -18.89 2.01
CA LEU A 110 -8.45 -20.01 2.86
C LEU A 110 -9.88 -19.87 3.38
N GLU A 111 -10.15 -18.87 4.21
CA GLU A 111 -11.42 -18.66 4.89
C GLU A 111 -11.58 -17.23 5.43
N TYR A 112 -12.76 -16.92 5.95
CA TYR A 112 -12.98 -15.71 6.74
C TYR A 112 -12.89 -16.03 8.23
N ARG A 113 -12.12 -15.21 8.97
CA ARG A 113 -12.03 -15.27 10.44
C ARG A 113 -12.44 -13.94 11.05
N PRO A 114 -12.89 -13.93 12.32
CA PRO A 114 -13.16 -12.68 13.03
C PRO A 114 -12.00 -11.70 12.90
N LEU A 115 -12.36 -10.42 12.66
CA LEU A 115 -11.36 -9.36 12.53
C LEU A 115 -10.61 -9.19 13.86
N GLU A 116 -9.32 -9.45 13.85
CA GLU A 116 -8.45 -9.20 14.98
C GLU A 116 -7.84 -7.79 14.90
N ASN A 117 -7.75 -7.11 16.05
CA ASN A 117 -7.15 -5.79 16.12
C ASN A 117 -5.61 -5.89 16.16
N ILE A 118 -5.03 -6.45 15.10
CA ILE A 118 -3.58 -6.52 14.92
C ILE A 118 -3.15 -5.28 14.14
N ALA A 119 -2.29 -4.47 14.72
CA ALA A 119 -1.67 -3.35 14.02
C ALA A 119 -0.62 -3.89 13.04
N PHE A 120 -0.95 -3.90 11.75
CA PHE A 120 0.03 -4.23 10.71
C PHE A 120 0.78 -2.99 10.31
N GLY A 121 2.09 -3.04 10.46
CA GLY A 121 3.03 -2.09 9.94
C GLY A 121 2.53 -0.65 9.93
N GLU A 122 2.72 0.06 11.02
CA GLU A 122 2.49 1.50 11.00
C GLU A 122 3.23 2.07 9.81
N ARG A 123 2.54 2.92 9.05
CA ARG A 123 3.18 3.66 7.96
C ARG A 123 4.38 4.40 8.54
N LYS A 124 5.55 4.17 7.97
CA LYS A 124 6.76 4.90 8.36
C LYS A 124 6.75 6.34 7.84
N LEU A 125 6.02 6.56 6.74
CA LEU A 125 5.90 7.84 6.07
C LEU A 125 4.45 8.27 5.99
N GLY A 126 4.21 9.58 6.05
CA GLY A 126 2.89 10.17 5.87
C GLY A 126 2.43 10.12 4.41
N VAL A 127 1.25 10.64 4.15
CA VAL A 127 0.71 10.76 2.79
C VAL A 127 0.46 12.23 2.43
N LEU A 128 0.47 12.48 1.12
CA LEU A 128 0.09 13.76 0.54
C LEU A 128 -1.39 13.70 0.17
N ILE A 129 -2.19 14.62 0.74
CA ILE A 129 -3.64 14.63 0.62
C ILE A 129 -4.08 15.87 -0.14
N ALA A 130 -4.89 15.70 -1.19
CA ALA A 130 -5.44 16.81 -1.96
C ALA A 130 -6.44 17.61 -1.12
N THR A 131 -6.32 18.97 -1.13
CA THR A 131 -7.23 19.88 -0.41
C THR A 131 -8.40 20.34 -1.26
N GLU A 132 -8.34 20.16 -2.58
CA GLU A 132 -9.36 20.64 -3.51
C GLU A 132 -9.61 19.62 -4.61
N SER A 133 -10.85 19.62 -5.14
CA SER A 133 -11.23 18.84 -6.30
C SER A 133 -10.89 19.58 -7.60
N GLY A 134 -10.38 18.88 -8.60
CA GLY A 134 -10.04 19.46 -9.91
C GLY A 134 -9.00 18.65 -10.66
N LYS A 135 -8.29 19.29 -11.59
CA LYS A 135 -7.20 18.64 -12.36
C LYS A 135 -5.85 19.01 -11.78
N ALA A 136 -5.02 18.01 -11.52
CA ALA A 136 -3.65 18.23 -11.09
C ALA A 136 -2.86 19.00 -12.14
N THR A 137 -2.11 20.01 -11.71
CA THR A 137 -1.32 20.84 -12.62
C THR A 137 0.17 20.49 -12.54
N ALA A 138 0.87 20.53 -13.68
CA ALA A 138 2.32 20.32 -13.71
C ALA A 138 3.06 21.32 -12.81
N TYR A 139 2.55 22.55 -12.72
CA TYR A 139 3.12 23.58 -11.86
C TYR A 139 3.06 23.21 -10.37
N ALA A 140 1.89 22.79 -9.88
CA ALA A 140 1.74 22.41 -8.48
C ALA A 140 2.53 21.15 -8.16
N LEU A 141 2.49 20.14 -9.01
CA LEU A 141 3.26 18.90 -8.82
C LEU A 141 4.77 19.18 -8.78
N GLY A 142 5.31 20.02 -9.68
CA GLY A 142 6.72 20.39 -9.66
C GLY A 142 7.15 21.19 -8.42
N GLN A 143 6.25 21.98 -7.82
CA GLN A 143 6.53 22.69 -6.56
C GLN A 143 6.53 21.77 -5.33
N LEU A 144 5.88 20.65 -5.43
CA LEU A 144 5.68 19.71 -4.33
C LEU A 144 6.61 18.48 -4.43
N GLU A 145 7.41 18.37 -5.48
CA GLU A 145 8.32 17.25 -5.72
C GLU A 145 9.30 16.99 -4.56
N ASP A 146 9.72 18.06 -3.86
CA ASP A 146 10.58 17.96 -2.67
C ASP A 146 9.84 17.46 -1.42
N ARG A 147 8.50 17.38 -1.45
CA ARG A 147 7.69 16.94 -0.32
C ARG A 147 7.46 15.46 -0.27
N GLY A 148 7.63 14.75 -1.38
CA GLY A 148 7.41 13.32 -1.46
C GLY A 148 7.32 12.79 -2.89
N ILE A 149 6.82 11.58 -3.01
CA ILE A 149 6.64 10.89 -4.30
C ILE A 149 5.17 10.99 -4.70
N MET A 150 4.89 11.56 -5.85
CA MET A 150 3.53 11.67 -6.38
C MET A 150 3.09 10.36 -7.04
N PHE A 151 1.81 9.97 -6.83
CA PHE A 151 1.20 8.79 -7.44
C PHE A 151 0.38 9.14 -8.69
N ILE A 152 0.28 10.44 -9.00
CA ILE A 152 -0.56 10.96 -10.08
C ILE A 152 0.27 11.80 -11.05
N GLU A 153 -0.23 11.90 -12.28
CA GLU A 153 0.35 12.71 -13.35
C GLU A 153 -0.41 14.04 -13.52
N PRO A 154 0.23 15.04 -14.19
CA PRO A 154 -0.47 16.25 -14.59
C PRO A 154 -1.70 15.96 -15.43
N GLY A 155 -2.81 16.64 -15.14
CA GLY A 155 -4.08 16.44 -15.83
C GLY A 155 -5.00 15.37 -15.21
N CYS A 156 -4.53 14.57 -14.26
CA CYS A 156 -5.38 13.66 -13.49
C CYS A 156 -6.46 14.41 -12.74
N GLU A 157 -7.69 13.87 -12.75
CA GLU A 157 -8.78 14.37 -11.92
C GLU A 157 -8.60 13.87 -10.48
N VAL A 158 -8.69 14.79 -9.53
CA VAL A 158 -8.55 14.55 -8.12
C VAL A 158 -9.74 15.09 -7.37
N TYR A 159 -10.01 14.56 -6.19
CA TYR A 159 -11.04 15.06 -5.28
C TYR A 159 -10.44 15.41 -3.93
N GLU A 160 -11.10 16.30 -3.20
CA GLU A 160 -10.72 16.68 -1.84
C GLU A 160 -10.63 15.43 -0.93
N GLY A 161 -9.51 15.29 -0.19
CA GLY A 161 -9.22 14.12 0.62
C GLY A 161 -8.57 12.95 -0.13
N MET A 162 -8.37 13.04 -1.44
CA MET A 162 -7.67 12.00 -2.21
C MET A 162 -6.20 11.92 -1.81
N ILE A 163 -5.70 10.70 -1.57
CA ILE A 163 -4.26 10.46 -1.39
C ILE A 163 -3.59 10.50 -2.76
N VAL A 164 -2.68 11.45 -2.93
CA VAL A 164 -2.02 11.75 -4.21
C VAL A 164 -0.52 11.49 -4.23
N GLY A 165 0.03 11.10 -3.08
CA GLY A 165 1.45 10.79 -2.96
C GLY A 165 1.84 10.27 -1.58
N GLU A 166 3.08 9.82 -1.47
CA GLU A 166 3.74 9.48 -0.22
C GLU A 166 4.59 10.66 0.24
N CYS A 167 4.42 11.10 1.49
CA CYS A 167 5.23 12.17 2.06
C CYS A 167 6.64 11.64 2.40
N ASN A 168 7.66 12.49 2.32
CA ASN A 168 9.02 12.14 2.75
C ASN A 168 9.22 12.25 4.27
N ARG A 169 8.17 12.57 5.03
CA ARG A 169 8.13 12.66 6.50
C ARG A 169 7.06 11.72 7.05
N ASP A 170 7.09 11.50 8.34
CA ASP A 170 6.16 10.63 9.06
C ASP A 170 4.74 11.21 9.23
N ASN A 171 4.55 12.50 8.97
CA ASN A 171 3.26 13.16 9.08
C ASN A 171 2.54 13.33 7.74
N ASP A 172 1.22 13.22 7.76
CA ASP A 172 0.37 13.50 6.62
C ASP A 172 0.37 15.01 6.30
N LEU A 173 0.40 15.35 5.01
CA LEU A 173 0.47 16.73 4.54
C LEU A 173 -0.67 17.02 3.57
N ALA A 174 -1.51 17.97 3.92
CA ALA A 174 -2.54 18.50 3.03
C ALA A 174 -1.91 19.47 2.01
N ILE A 175 -2.16 19.24 0.72
CA ILE A 175 -1.53 19.97 -0.38
C ILE A 175 -2.54 20.37 -1.44
N ASN A 176 -2.34 21.55 -2.06
CA ASN A 176 -3.13 21.98 -3.19
C ASN A 176 -2.40 21.66 -4.50
N ILE A 177 -2.87 20.63 -5.21
CA ILE A 177 -2.29 20.17 -6.47
C ILE A 177 -3.04 20.68 -7.71
N VAL A 178 -4.14 21.39 -7.49
CA VAL A 178 -4.98 21.98 -8.56
C VAL A 178 -4.53 23.40 -8.90
N LYS A 179 -3.71 24.01 -8.03
CA LYS A 179 -3.25 25.39 -8.18
C LYS A 179 -2.50 25.60 -9.50
N GLY A 180 -3.01 26.52 -10.34
CA GLY A 180 -2.34 26.98 -11.55
C GLY A 180 -1.22 27.98 -11.24
N LYS A 181 -0.32 28.17 -12.20
CA LYS A 181 0.67 29.28 -12.16
C LYS A 181 -0.09 30.60 -12.29
N GLU A 182 0.03 31.46 -11.30
CA GLU A 182 -0.48 32.84 -11.42
C GLU A 182 0.34 33.59 -12.48
N LEU A 183 -0.33 34.11 -13.49
CA LEU A 183 0.30 34.94 -14.50
C LEU A 183 0.66 36.29 -13.86
N THR A 184 1.90 36.44 -13.43
CA THR A 184 2.41 37.76 -13.01
C THR A 184 2.74 38.57 -14.27
N ASN A 185 2.17 39.76 -14.35
CA ASN A 185 2.29 40.70 -15.48
C ASN A 185 3.67 41.40 -15.55
N THR A 186 4.71 40.75 -15.02
CA THR A 186 6.08 41.26 -15.04
C THR A 186 6.77 40.74 -16.29
N ARG A 187 7.17 41.65 -17.19
CA ARG A 187 8.08 41.41 -18.32
C ARG A 187 9.49 41.05 -17.82
N ALA A 188 9.63 39.96 -17.09
CA ALA A 188 10.93 39.41 -16.77
C ALA A 188 11.23 38.36 -17.85
N ALA A 189 12.24 38.64 -18.66
CA ALA A 189 12.80 37.72 -19.67
C ALA A 189 13.53 36.54 -19.01
N PHE A 190 12.87 35.82 -18.15
CA PHE A 190 13.35 34.52 -17.65
C PHE A 190 12.59 33.45 -18.41
N SER A 191 13.34 32.65 -19.17
CA SER A 191 12.83 31.48 -19.85
C SER A 191 12.10 30.61 -18.82
N ASP A 192 10.85 30.25 -19.12
CA ASP A 192 10.11 29.24 -18.35
C ASP A 192 10.97 27.98 -18.31
N LYS A 193 11.51 27.66 -17.13
CA LYS A 193 12.18 26.39 -16.92
C LYS A 193 11.14 25.29 -17.11
N THR A 194 11.39 24.42 -18.05
CA THR A 194 10.59 23.21 -18.23
C THR A 194 10.67 22.41 -16.94
N VAL A 195 9.54 22.14 -16.30
CA VAL A 195 9.46 21.29 -15.12
C VAL A 195 9.55 19.86 -15.62
N VAL A 196 10.67 19.20 -15.34
CA VAL A 196 10.83 17.77 -15.60
C VAL A 196 10.37 17.05 -14.32
N LEU A 197 9.19 16.45 -14.38
CA LEU A 197 8.65 15.66 -13.26
C LEU A 197 9.28 14.27 -13.24
N LYS A 198 9.54 13.75 -12.05
CA LYS A 198 9.91 12.34 -11.89
C LYS A 198 8.69 11.49 -12.23
N SER A 199 8.94 10.36 -12.90
CA SER A 199 7.89 9.38 -13.16
C SER A 199 7.31 8.85 -11.83
N PRO A 200 5.99 8.70 -11.72
CA PRO A 200 5.36 8.10 -10.56
C PRO A 200 5.72 6.62 -10.39
#